data_68179e18073cdd73a512a0a7adcae848
#
_entry.id   68179e18073cdd73a512a0a7adcae848
#
_cell.length_a   1.000
_cell.length_b   1.000
_cell.length_c   1.000
_cell.angle_alpha   90.00
_cell.angle_beta   90.00
_cell.angle_gamma   90.00
#
_symmetry.space_group_name_H-M   'P 1'
#
loop_
_entity.id
_entity.type
_entity.pdbx_description
1 polymer ?
#
loop_
_entity_poly.entity_id
_entity_poly.type
_entity_poly.pdbx_seq_one_letter_code
_entity_poly.pdbx_strand_id
1 'polypeptide(L)'
;MRGRITMLGVSRWSEKGGSYSTIERFFNSNIDWGLLNWKFIKTHLIRKKSIYLLGGDEVVISKDGKHSYGLDRFYSSLENRVRKSLAFLNISLIGVDARKAYSLINKQIIKESKEGCVKDKSAKKSKSKKKKNKRGRPKGSGNKDKKEVELSPYLKFVQNTIKEALQWINREVNIVYFVYDGAFGNNSAVQMVKRCGLDIISKLQKNSALSFPNEEKYSGRGAPKKYGEDIDYKNLPEKHLKSDVTDEKSHIQTKIYQMEMLHRKFADRLNIVIIQKIDTITGKMTHVNLFSTDLTLGYDKIVDYYSLRFQIEFVFRDSKQYWGMEDFMNIKKTPIYNWTNLSSFMVNFAHGLRQNHAMKGMSILDLKAHCHGLKYVKEVFKLLPDLASDYLIEMVSAKIANLGAIHPSEKVA
;
A
#
# COMPACT_ATOMS: atom_id res chain seq x y z
N MET A 1 18.85 -11.64 14.25
CA MET A 1 18.97 -13.04 13.77
C MET A 1 19.46 -13.04 12.33
N ARG A 2 20.37 -13.94 11.99
CA ARG A 2 20.76 -14.25 10.61
C ARG A 2 19.85 -15.38 10.08
N GLY A 3 19.59 -15.38 8.79
CA GLY A 3 18.76 -16.41 8.15
C GLY A 3 17.25 -16.24 8.43
N ARG A 4 16.53 -17.33 8.33
CA ARG A 4 15.07 -17.40 8.44
C ARG A 4 14.59 -17.03 9.83
N ILE A 5 13.61 -16.12 9.92
CA ILE A 5 13.04 -15.72 11.21
C ILE A 5 11.88 -16.65 11.54
N THR A 6 12.02 -17.45 12.60
CA THR A 6 11.01 -18.41 13.07
C THR A 6 10.82 -18.27 14.58
N MET A 7 9.70 -18.73 15.13
CA MET A 7 9.46 -18.73 16.58
C MET A 7 10.58 -19.44 17.35
N LEU A 8 11.01 -20.61 16.85
CA LEU A 8 12.10 -21.35 17.44
C LEU A 8 13.43 -20.59 17.37
N GLY A 9 13.70 -19.95 16.22
CA GLY A 9 14.87 -19.09 16.07
C GLY A 9 14.86 -17.90 17.04
N VAL A 10 13.71 -17.26 17.22
CA VAL A 10 13.53 -16.15 18.18
C VAL A 10 13.80 -16.64 19.60
N SER A 11 13.24 -17.79 20.03
CA SER A 11 13.45 -18.31 21.37
C SER A 11 14.91 -18.65 21.65
N ARG A 12 15.60 -19.29 20.70
CA ARG A 12 17.03 -19.62 20.80
C ARG A 12 17.93 -18.38 20.85
N TRP A 13 17.52 -17.31 20.17
CA TRP A 13 18.29 -16.08 20.13
C TRP A 13 18.11 -15.20 21.35
N SER A 14 16.92 -15.23 22.00
CA SER A 14 16.55 -14.30 23.06
C SER A 14 17.05 -14.69 24.46
N GLU A 15 17.54 -15.90 24.68
CA GLU A 15 18.01 -16.44 25.97
C GLU A 15 17.08 -16.19 27.16
N LYS A 16 17.08 -14.93 27.68
CA LYS A 16 16.22 -14.49 28.78
C LYS A 16 14.83 -14.04 28.32
N GLY A 17 14.60 -13.88 27.01
CA GLY A 17 13.34 -13.38 26.42
C GLY A 17 12.20 -14.39 26.38
N GLY A 18 12.41 -15.59 26.91
CA GLY A 18 11.38 -16.59 27.06
C GLY A 18 11.62 -17.87 26.26
N SER A 19 11.08 -18.97 26.80
CA SER A 19 11.05 -20.26 26.15
C SER A 19 10.24 -20.23 24.83
N TYR A 20 10.36 -21.26 24.02
CA TYR A 20 9.54 -21.45 22.83
C TYR A 20 8.03 -21.28 23.14
N SER A 21 7.57 -21.86 24.26
CA SER A 21 6.17 -21.74 24.69
C SER A 21 5.75 -20.30 25.02
N THR A 22 6.67 -19.46 25.51
CA THR A 22 6.40 -18.03 25.74
C THR A 22 6.25 -17.29 24.42
N ILE A 23 7.12 -17.56 23.44
CA ILE A 23 7.02 -16.99 22.09
C ILE A 23 5.72 -17.47 21.41
N GLU A 24 5.39 -18.74 21.54
CA GLU A 24 4.15 -19.29 20.99
C GLU A 24 2.91 -18.64 21.61
N ARG A 25 2.87 -18.45 22.92
CA ARG A 25 1.78 -17.72 23.61
C ARG A 25 1.65 -16.29 23.12
N PHE A 26 2.76 -15.58 22.92
CA PHE A 26 2.75 -14.23 22.34
C PHE A 26 2.06 -14.24 20.96
N PHE A 27 2.44 -15.15 20.06
CA PHE A 27 1.83 -15.21 18.73
C PHE A 27 0.38 -15.69 18.72
N ASN A 28 -0.08 -16.35 19.79
CA ASN A 28 -1.48 -16.77 19.95
C ASN A 28 -2.32 -15.73 20.74
N SER A 29 -1.71 -14.67 21.28
CA SER A 29 -2.44 -13.63 22.01
C SER A 29 -3.19 -12.69 21.06
N ASN A 30 -4.22 -12.03 21.60
CA ASN A 30 -4.94 -10.99 20.88
C ASN A 30 -4.19 -9.66 21.06
N ILE A 31 -3.64 -9.12 19.98
CA ILE A 31 -2.86 -7.87 19.95
C ILE A 31 -3.55 -6.87 19.04
N ASP A 32 -3.86 -5.69 19.56
CA ASP A 32 -4.33 -4.57 18.76
C ASP A 32 -3.14 -3.90 18.04
N TRP A 33 -2.76 -4.49 16.92
CA TRP A 33 -1.63 -3.99 16.11
C TRP A 33 -1.86 -2.59 15.57
N GLY A 34 -3.10 -2.24 15.24
CA GLY A 34 -3.41 -0.92 14.71
C GLY A 34 -3.14 0.17 15.74
N LEU A 35 -3.64 -0.02 16.95
CA LEU A 35 -3.41 0.90 18.05
C LEU A 35 -1.92 0.94 18.45
N LEU A 36 -1.25 -0.21 18.50
CA LEU A 36 0.18 -0.30 18.81
C LEU A 36 1.03 0.44 17.77
N ASN A 37 0.80 0.17 16.50
CA ASN A 37 1.47 0.87 15.41
C ASN A 37 1.23 2.38 15.47
N TRP A 38 -0.04 2.79 15.65
CA TRP A 38 -0.36 4.20 15.75
C TRP A 38 0.35 4.89 16.90
N LYS A 39 0.33 4.31 18.11
CA LYS A 39 1.04 4.86 19.27
C LYS A 39 2.53 5.02 18.99
N PHE A 40 3.15 4.00 18.38
CA PHE A 40 4.58 4.06 18.02
C PHE A 40 4.86 5.14 16.97
N ILE A 41 4.07 5.17 15.88
CA ILE A 41 4.21 6.15 14.80
C ILE A 41 4.03 7.57 15.34
N LYS A 42 2.99 7.80 16.15
CA LYS A 42 2.72 9.09 16.78
C LYS A 42 3.89 9.59 17.61
N THR A 43 4.45 8.72 18.44
CA THR A 43 5.50 9.09 19.39
C THR A 43 6.86 9.31 18.72
N HIS A 44 7.19 8.51 17.69
CA HIS A 44 8.56 8.45 17.18
C HIS A 44 8.71 8.89 15.72
N LEU A 45 7.64 8.92 14.91
CA LEU A 45 7.76 9.10 13.46
C LEU A 45 7.01 10.33 12.94
N ILE A 46 5.99 10.81 13.65
CA ILE A 46 5.23 12.01 13.27
C ILE A 46 6.09 13.26 13.48
N ARG A 47 6.08 14.12 12.45
CA ARG A 47 6.69 15.44 12.50
C ARG A 47 5.60 16.51 12.55
N LYS A 48 5.77 17.50 13.41
CA LYS A 48 4.86 18.65 13.48
C LYS A 48 4.82 19.38 12.14
N LYS A 49 3.65 19.84 11.71
CA LYS A 49 3.42 20.57 10.44
C LYS A 49 3.63 19.78 9.15
N SER A 50 3.94 18.49 9.20
CA SER A 50 4.05 17.66 7.99
C SER A 50 2.69 17.22 7.48
N ILE A 51 2.59 17.03 6.16
CA ILE A 51 1.39 16.49 5.50
C ILE A 51 1.46 14.97 5.51
N TYR A 52 0.33 14.34 5.81
CA TYR A 52 0.20 12.90 5.81
C TYR A 52 -0.97 12.45 4.93
N LEU A 53 -0.75 11.38 4.19
CA LEU A 53 -1.76 10.70 3.39
C LEU A 53 -2.03 9.33 3.99
N LEU A 54 -3.22 8.80 3.75
CA LEU A 54 -3.47 7.38 3.99
C LEU A 54 -3.28 6.65 2.66
N GLY A 55 -2.55 5.56 2.67
CA GLY A 55 -2.34 4.74 1.49
C GLY A 55 -2.69 3.28 1.75
N GLY A 56 -3.08 2.58 0.70
CA GLY A 56 -3.34 1.15 0.77
C GLY A 56 -2.68 0.41 -0.38
N ASP A 57 -2.31 -0.86 -0.13
CA ASP A 57 -1.84 -1.79 -1.16
C ASP A 57 -1.98 -3.24 -0.68
N GLU A 58 -1.89 -4.19 -1.59
CA GLU A 58 -2.00 -5.61 -1.29
C GLU A 58 -0.64 -6.30 -1.37
N VAL A 59 -0.37 -7.16 -0.40
CA VAL A 59 0.80 -8.02 -0.42
C VAL A 59 0.38 -9.49 -0.48
N VAL A 60 1.02 -10.22 -1.38
CA VAL A 60 0.83 -11.67 -1.55
C VAL A 60 2.06 -12.40 -1.02
N ILE A 61 1.81 -13.42 -0.19
CA ILE A 61 2.82 -14.28 0.42
C ILE A 61 2.60 -15.70 -0.06
N SER A 62 3.50 -16.22 -0.87
CA SER A 62 3.43 -17.59 -1.37
C SER A 62 3.62 -18.61 -0.24
N LYS A 63 2.79 -19.65 -0.20
CA LYS A 63 2.84 -20.73 0.78
C LYS A 63 2.57 -22.07 0.11
N ASP A 64 3.45 -23.04 0.37
CA ASP A 64 3.32 -24.40 -0.19
C ASP A 64 2.49 -25.34 0.69
N GLY A 65 2.11 -24.90 1.91
CA GLY A 65 1.29 -25.68 2.85
C GLY A 65 -0.11 -25.96 2.31
N LYS A 66 -0.83 -26.90 2.97
CA LYS A 66 -2.18 -27.29 2.58
C LYS A 66 -3.27 -26.72 3.52
N HIS A 67 -2.90 -26.35 4.75
CA HIS A 67 -3.83 -26.10 5.85
C HIS A 67 -3.72 -24.69 6.46
N SER A 68 -2.97 -23.77 5.85
CA SER A 68 -2.86 -22.40 6.37
C SER A 68 -4.20 -21.68 6.28
N TYR A 69 -4.60 -21.00 7.35
CA TYR A 69 -5.84 -20.23 7.37
C TYR A 69 -5.86 -19.18 6.25
N GLY A 70 -6.93 -19.14 5.48
CA GLY A 70 -7.10 -18.20 4.37
C GLY A 70 -6.20 -18.47 3.15
N LEU A 71 -5.60 -19.66 3.06
CA LEU A 71 -4.83 -20.07 1.89
C LEU A 71 -5.75 -20.21 0.68
N ASP A 72 -5.47 -19.47 -0.38
CA ASP A 72 -6.20 -19.53 -1.63
C ASP A 72 -5.27 -19.23 -2.81
N ARG A 73 -5.81 -19.19 -4.01
CA ARG A 73 -5.08 -18.84 -5.22
C ARG A 73 -5.13 -17.33 -5.46
N PHE A 74 -3.97 -16.67 -5.31
CA PHE A 74 -3.80 -15.25 -5.62
C PHE A 74 -2.78 -15.08 -6.75
N TYR A 75 -2.93 -14.00 -7.50
CA TYR A 75 -1.98 -13.63 -8.54
C TYR A 75 -0.74 -13.00 -7.90
N SER A 76 0.43 -13.53 -8.22
CA SER A 76 1.71 -12.97 -7.81
C SER A 76 2.31 -12.18 -8.98
N SER A 77 2.44 -10.87 -8.82
CA SER A 77 3.07 -10.01 -9.82
C SER A 77 4.56 -10.32 -10.01
N LEU A 78 5.25 -10.77 -8.95
CA LEU A 78 6.65 -11.17 -9.01
C LEU A 78 6.87 -12.40 -9.88
N GLU A 79 5.96 -13.37 -9.83
CA GLU A 79 6.04 -14.62 -10.57
C GLU A 79 5.19 -14.63 -11.84
N ASN A 80 4.43 -13.57 -12.07
CA ASN A 80 3.49 -13.39 -13.19
C ASN A 80 2.52 -14.58 -13.36
N ARG A 81 2.11 -15.20 -12.25
CA ARG A 81 1.21 -16.37 -12.24
C ARG A 81 0.37 -16.45 -10.98
N VAL A 82 -0.70 -17.24 -11.05
CA VAL A 82 -1.55 -17.54 -9.90
C VAL A 82 -0.93 -18.68 -9.09
N ARG A 83 -0.67 -18.44 -7.79
CA ARG A 83 -0.14 -19.42 -6.85
C ARG A 83 -0.99 -19.56 -5.61
N LYS A 84 -0.80 -20.68 -4.88
CA LYS A 84 -1.29 -20.81 -3.51
C LYS A 84 -0.57 -19.80 -2.63
N SER A 85 -1.31 -18.95 -2.00
CA SER A 85 -0.75 -17.80 -1.29
C SER A 85 -1.72 -17.31 -0.22
N LEU A 86 -1.21 -16.49 0.68
CA LEU A 86 -1.99 -15.64 1.57
C LEU A 86 -1.91 -14.21 1.04
N ALA A 87 -3.02 -13.50 1.05
CA ALA A 87 -3.05 -12.09 0.65
C ALA A 87 -3.44 -11.22 1.85
N PHE A 88 -2.81 -10.05 1.95
CA PHE A 88 -3.07 -9.09 3.01
C PHE A 88 -3.24 -7.70 2.42
N LEU A 89 -4.26 -6.99 2.88
CA LEU A 89 -4.41 -5.56 2.67
C LEU A 89 -3.58 -4.84 3.74
N ASN A 90 -2.67 -4.00 3.31
CA ASN A 90 -1.96 -3.07 4.17
C ASN A 90 -2.60 -1.68 4.06
N ILE A 91 -2.80 -1.04 5.21
CA ILE A 91 -3.07 0.40 5.28
C ILE A 91 -1.89 1.05 5.99
N SER A 92 -1.31 2.04 5.34
CA SER A 92 -0.14 2.79 5.81
C SER A 92 -0.41 4.28 5.88
N LEU A 93 0.22 4.95 6.83
CA LEU A 93 0.35 6.39 6.85
C LEU A 93 1.58 6.80 6.03
N ILE A 94 1.42 7.70 5.09
CA ILE A 94 2.49 8.18 4.21
C ILE A 94 2.83 9.61 4.57
N GLY A 95 4.06 9.83 5.05
CA GLY A 95 4.58 11.17 5.30
C GLY A 95 5.12 11.79 4.02
N VAL A 96 4.52 12.89 3.58
CA VAL A 96 4.88 13.56 2.32
C VAL A 96 6.32 14.08 2.39
N ASP A 97 6.66 14.85 3.42
CA ASP A 97 8.01 15.43 3.57
C ASP A 97 9.07 14.37 3.86
N ALA A 98 8.70 13.35 4.62
CA ALA A 98 9.61 12.24 4.95
C ALA A 98 9.81 11.28 3.78
N ARG A 99 8.91 11.30 2.78
CA ARG A 99 8.85 10.37 1.64
C ARG A 99 8.92 8.91 2.08
N LYS A 100 8.12 8.55 3.10
CA LYS A 100 8.08 7.22 3.70
C LYS A 100 6.68 6.80 4.08
N ALA A 101 6.42 5.50 3.95
CA ALA A 101 5.21 4.87 4.45
C ALA A 101 5.48 4.19 5.79
N TYR A 102 4.51 4.30 6.70
CA TYR A 102 4.50 3.68 8.01
C TYR A 102 3.27 2.78 8.10
N SER A 103 3.48 1.48 8.21
CA SER A 103 2.39 0.50 8.26
C SER A 103 1.54 0.68 9.52
N LEU A 104 0.23 0.89 9.34
CA LEU A 104 -0.73 0.90 10.45
C LEU A 104 -1.23 -0.51 10.74
N ILE A 105 -1.66 -1.24 9.70
CA ILE A 105 -2.26 -2.56 9.86
C ILE A 105 -2.13 -3.41 8.59
N ASN A 106 -1.94 -4.71 8.77
CA ASN A 106 -2.14 -5.71 7.74
C ASN A 106 -3.36 -6.56 8.10
N LYS A 107 -4.34 -6.63 7.22
CA LYS A 107 -5.51 -7.50 7.37
C LYS A 107 -5.55 -8.55 6.29
N GLN A 108 -5.76 -9.80 6.69
CA GLN A 108 -5.80 -10.91 5.75
C GLN A 108 -7.05 -10.83 4.87
N ILE A 109 -6.85 -10.96 3.56
CA ILE A 109 -7.93 -11.03 2.57
C ILE A 109 -8.37 -12.49 2.48
N ILE A 110 -9.61 -12.76 2.86
CA ILE A 110 -10.22 -14.08 2.76
C ILE A 110 -11.21 -14.05 1.61
N LYS A 111 -11.03 -14.92 0.62
CA LYS A 111 -12.05 -15.14 -0.39
C LYS A 111 -13.16 -15.97 0.24
N GLU A 112 -14.39 -15.47 0.13
CA GLU A 112 -15.56 -16.29 0.50
C GLU A 112 -15.51 -17.55 -0.36
N SER A 113 -15.39 -18.71 0.30
CA SER A 113 -15.50 -19.98 -0.38
C SER A 113 -16.89 -20.02 -1.04
N LYS A 114 -16.94 -20.38 -2.30
CA LYS A 114 -18.19 -20.73 -2.97
C LYS A 114 -18.67 -22.10 -2.44
N GLU A 115 -18.86 -22.21 -1.15
CA GLU A 115 -19.58 -23.32 -0.55
C GLU A 115 -21.05 -23.15 -0.89
N GLY A 116 -21.50 -23.92 -1.83
CA GLY A 116 -22.91 -23.95 -2.25
C GLY A 116 -23.14 -24.24 -3.72
N CYS A 117 -22.11 -24.38 -4.52
CA CYS A 117 -22.27 -24.86 -5.89
C CYS A 117 -21.52 -26.18 -6.08
N VAL A 118 -22.01 -27.24 -5.45
CA VAL A 118 -21.72 -28.61 -5.90
C VAL A 118 -22.33 -28.73 -7.29
N LYS A 119 -21.52 -28.48 -8.30
CA LYS A 119 -21.93 -28.84 -9.67
C LYS A 119 -21.88 -30.36 -9.73
N ASP A 120 -23.06 -30.96 -9.55
CA ASP A 120 -23.30 -32.35 -9.91
C ASP A 120 -22.79 -32.57 -11.35
N LYS A 121 -21.70 -33.33 -11.47
CA LYS A 121 -21.05 -33.62 -12.75
C LYS A 121 -21.86 -34.63 -13.59
N SER A 122 -23.08 -34.98 -13.17
CA SER A 122 -23.94 -35.97 -13.83
C SER A 122 -25.08 -35.39 -14.67
N ALA A 123 -25.28 -34.08 -14.70
CA ALA A 123 -26.28 -33.49 -15.58
C ALA A 123 -25.75 -33.34 -17.00
N LYS A 124 -26.15 -34.26 -17.88
CA LYS A 124 -26.00 -34.16 -19.33
C LYS A 124 -26.36 -32.75 -19.81
N LYS A 125 -25.47 -32.11 -20.56
CA LYS A 125 -25.71 -30.82 -21.23
C LYS A 125 -26.94 -30.92 -22.15
N SER A 126 -28.13 -30.63 -21.64
CA SER A 126 -29.25 -30.25 -22.49
C SER A 126 -28.92 -28.86 -23.02
N LYS A 127 -28.81 -28.73 -24.33
CA LYS A 127 -28.66 -27.45 -25.03
C LYS A 127 -29.92 -26.61 -24.77
N SER A 128 -29.93 -25.85 -23.66
CA SER A 128 -30.95 -24.83 -23.46
C SER A 128 -30.70 -23.76 -24.50
N LYS A 129 -31.67 -23.60 -25.40
CA LYS A 129 -31.70 -22.48 -26.36
C LYS A 129 -31.49 -21.18 -25.63
N LYS A 130 -30.33 -20.52 -25.80
CA LYS A 130 -30.11 -19.17 -25.31
C LYS A 130 -31.26 -18.30 -25.80
N LYS A 131 -32.15 -17.88 -24.89
CA LYS A 131 -33.12 -16.83 -25.18
C LYS A 131 -32.32 -15.63 -25.68
N LYS A 132 -32.49 -15.26 -26.95
CA LYS A 132 -31.94 -14.03 -27.51
C LYS A 132 -32.46 -12.87 -26.66
N ASN A 133 -31.60 -12.25 -25.86
CA ASN A 133 -31.96 -11.03 -25.15
C ASN A 133 -32.51 -10.04 -26.16
N LYS A 134 -33.73 -9.57 -25.98
CA LYS A 134 -34.32 -8.52 -26.80
C LYS A 134 -33.37 -7.32 -26.76
N ARG A 135 -32.97 -6.80 -27.92
CA ARG A 135 -32.18 -5.57 -28.04
C ARG A 135 -32.99 -4.42 -27.41
N GLY A 136 -32.40 -3.73 -26.49
CA GLY A 136 -33.02 -2.57 -25.83
C GLY A 136 -33.04 -2.68 -24.29
N ARG A 137 -33.21 -1.53 -23.66
CA ARG A 137 -33.31 -1.44 -22.22
C ARG A 137 -34.65 -2.02 -21.75
N PRO A 138 -34.70 -2.87 -20.69
CA PRO A 138 -35.95 -3.37 -20.16
C PRO A 138 -36.90 -2.22 -19.77
N LYS A 139 -38.19 -2.34 -20.15
CA LYS A 139 -39.23 -1.37 -19.83
C LYS A 139 -39.32 -1.22 -18.29
N GLY A 140 -39.26 0.02 -17.77
CA GLY A 140 -39.27 0.32 -16.32
C GLY A 140 -37.90 0.36 -15.62
N SER A 141 -36.78 0.06 -16.30
CA SER A 141 -35.47 0.20 -15.71
C SER A 141 -35.05 1.70 -15.64
N GLY A 142 -35.10 2.31 -14.46
CA GLY A 142 -34.57 3.67 -14.22
C GLY A 142 -33.02 3.70 -14.26
N ASN A 143 -32.42 4.88 -14.41
CA ASN A 143 -30.98 5.05 -14.23
C ASN A 143 -30.68 4.87 -12.75
N LYS A 144 -29.85 3.89 -12.39
CA LYS A 144 -29.37 3.77 -11.00
C LYS A 144 -28.54 5.00 -10.66
N ASP A 145 -28.78 5.58 -9.48
CA ASP A 145 -27.92 6.65 -9.00
C ASP A 145 -26.50 6.10 -8.83
N LYS A 146 -25.53 6.78 -9.44
CA LYS A 146 -24.12 6.38 -9.39
C LYS A 146 -23.49 6.70 -8.03
N LYS A 147 -24.13 7.48 -7.18
CA LYS A 147 -23.71 7.75 -5.79
C LYS A 147 -24.14 6.64 -4.84
N GLU A 148 -25.30 6.03 -5.11
CA GLU A 148 -25.85 4.92 -4.35
C GLU A 148 -25.33 3.56 -4.89
N VAL A 149 -24.01 3.34 -4.75
CA VAL A 149 -23.41 2.09 -5.19
C VAL A 149 -23.41 1.08 -4.06
N GLU A 150 -23.89 -0.11 -4.33
CA GLU A 150 -23.68 -1.26 -3.46
C GLU A 150 -22.23 -1.72 -3.56
N LEU A 151 -21.53 -1.71 -2.42
CA LEU A 151 -20.11 -2.09 -2.36
C LEU A 151 -19.99 -3.62 -2.37
N SER A 152 -19.04 -4.12 -3.15
CA SER A 152 -18.64 -5.52 -3.07
C SER A 152 -18.13 -5.89 -1.67
N PRO A 153 -18.14 -7.17 -1.28
CA PRO A 153 -17.59 -7.61 0.01
C PRO A 153 -16.15 -7.11 0.23
N TYR A 154 -15.33 -7.17 -0.82
CA TYR A 154 -13.97 -6.65 -0.77
C TYR A 154 -13.91 -5.14 -0.50
N LEU A 155 -14.70 -4.33 -1.21
CA LEU A 155 -14.71 -2.87 -0.96
C LEU A 155 -15.27 -2.53 0.43
N LYS A 156 -16.24 -3.30 0.95
CA LYS A 156 -16.71 -3.17 2.35
C LYS A 156 -15.58 -3.49 3.34
N PHE A 157 -14.81 -4.53 3.07
CA PHE A 157 -13.65 -4.91 3.88
C PHE A 157 -12.59 -3.79 3.90
N VAL A 158 -12.24 -3.22 2.73
CA VAL A 158 -11.32 -2.08 2.63
C VAL A 158 -11.87 -0.86 3.37
N GLN A 159 -13.17 -0.53 3.16
CA GLN A 159 -13.82 0.59 3.83
C GLN A 159 -13.72 0.49 5.36
N ASN A 160 -14.03 -0.69 5.91
CA ASN A 160 -13.97 -0.93 7.34
C ASN A 160 -12.53 -0.78 7.86
N THR A 161 -11.54 -1.27 7.11
CA THR A 161 -10.12 -1.13 7.49
C THR A 161 -9.66 0.33 7.47
N ILE A 162 -10.10 1.12 6.48
CA ILE A 162 -9.82 2.57 6.44
C ILE A 162 -10.47 3.27 7.64
N LYS A 163 -11.74 2.98 7.94
CA LYS A 163 -12.44 3.58 9.07
C LYS A 163 -11.78 3.26 10.40
N GLU A 164 -11.34 2.03 10.61
CA GLU A 164 -10.57 1.65 11.81
C GLU A 164 -9.24 2.41 11.89
N ALA A 165 -8.51 2.54 10.77
CA ALA A 165 -7.28 3.32 10.75
C ALA A 165 -7.52 4.79 11.13
N LEU A 166 -8.59 5.40 10.62
CA LEU A 166 -8.98 6.77 10.99
C LEU A 166 -9.41 6.88 12.45
N GLN A 167 -10.02 5.84 13.02
CA GLN A 167 -10.35 5.80 14.46
C GLN A 167 -9.11 5.78 15.34
N TRP A 168 -8.08 4.99 15.00
CA TRP A 168 -6.81 5.00 15.75
C TRP A 168 -6.12 6.35 15.67
N ILE A 169 -6.12 6.98 14.48
CA ILE A 169 -5.52 8.30 14.27
C ILE A 169 -6.29 9.38 15.05
N ASN A 170 -7.61 9.20 15.24
CA ASN A 170 -8.50 10.04 16.06
C ASN A 170 -8.32 11.55 15.82
N ARG A 171 -8.21 11.96 14.56
CA ARG A 171 -8.00 13.36 14.14
C ARG A 171 -6.74 14.06 14.70
N GLU A 172 -5.83 13.32 15.32
CA GLU A 172 -4.57 13.88 15.81
C GLU A 172 -3.64 14.30 14.65
N VAL A 173 -3.86 13.71 13.48
CA VAL A 173 -3.28 14.10 12.21
C VAL A 173 -4.41 14.33 11.21
N ASN A 174 -4.36 15.43 10.49
CA ASN A 174 -5.35 15.72 9.46
C ASN A 174 -5.06 14.88 8.21
N ILE A 175 -5.92 13.90 7.94
CA ILE A 175 -5.87 13.06 6.76
C ILE A 175 -7.00 13.44 5.82
N VAL A 176 -6.65 13.92 4.64
CA VAL A 176 -7.60 14.35 3.61
C VAL A 176 -7.65 13.35 2.46
N TYR A 177 -6.51 12.76 2.10
CA TYR A 177 -6.38 11.95 0.89
C TYR A 177 -6.09 10.50 1.21
N PHE A 178 -6.74 9.61 0.41
CA PHE A 178 -6.42 8.20 0.31
C PHE A 178 -5.80 7.90 -1.05
N VAL A 179 -4.61 7.31 -1.05
CA VAL A 179 -3.88 6.97 -2.27
C VAL A 179 -3.90 5.45 -2.47
N TYR A 180 -4.33 5.03 -3.65
CA TYR A 180 -4.38 3.62 -4.02
C TYR A 180 -3.98 3.42 -5.49
N ASP A 181 -3.69 2.17 -5.88
CA ASP A 181 -3.33 1.83 -7.24
C ASP A 181 -4.51 1.95 -8.24
N GLY A 182 -4.25 1.66 -9.53
CA GLY A 182 -5.27 1.75 -10.59
C GLY A 182 -6.45 0.78 -10.43
N ALA A 183 -6.42 -0.20 -9.52
CA ALA A 183 -7.56 -1.04 -9.23
C ALA A 183 -8.74 -0.24 -8.65
N PHE A 184 -8.45 0.90 -8.01
CA PHE A 184 -9.48 1.83 -7.51
C PHE A 184 -9.87 2.92 -8.51
N GLY A 185 -9.42 2.85 -9.75
CA GLY A 185 -9.86 3.72 -10.85
C GLY A 185 -11.28 3.41 -11.33
N ASN A 186 -12.23 3.24 -10.40
CA ASN A 186 -13.63 2.95 -10.68
C ASN A 186 -14.57 3.66 -9.69
N ASN A 187 -15.83 3.87 -10.11
CA ASN A 187 -16.80 4.64 -9.32
C ASN A 187 -17.11 4.02 -7.95
N SER A 188 -17.17 2.69 -7.84
CA SER A 188 -17.50 2.03 -6.57
C SER A 188 -16.41 2.30 -5.52
N ALA A 189 -15.14 2.25 -5.93
CA ALA A 189 -14.01 2.59 -5.07
C ALA A 189 -14.01 4.07 -4.66
N VAL A 190 -14.30 4.98 -5.60
CA VAL A 190 -14.44 6.41 -5.32
C VAL A 190 -15.54 6.67 -4.28
N GLN A 191 -16.73 6.09 -4.47
CA GLN A 191 -17.83 6.27 -3.52
C GLN A 191 -17.51 5.65 -2.16
N MET A 192 -16.79 4.53 -2.12
CA MET A 192 -16.32 3.91 -0.88
C MET A 192 -15.39 4.85 -0.10
N VAL A 193 -14.39 5.45 -0.76
CA VAL A 193 -13.45 6.38 -0.11
C VAL A 193 -14.15 7.65 0.36
N LYS A 194 -15.05 8.23 -0.46
CA LYS A 194 -15.89 9.38 -0.07
C LYS A 194 -16.74 9.10 1.16
N ARG A 195 -17.27 7.86 1.30
CA ARG A 195 -18.01 7.44 2.52
C ARG A 195 -17.11 7.29 3.75
N CYS A 196 -15.79 7.32 3.59
CA CYS A 196 -14.83 7.45 4.70
C CYS A 196 -14.48 8.90 5.04
N GLY A 197 -15.03 9.88 4.30
CA GLY A 197 -14.71 11.30 4.47
C GLY A 197 -13.37 11.71 3.85
N LEU A 198 -12.86 10.95 2.88
CA LEU A 198 -11.59 11.20 2.22
C LEU A 198 -11.77 11.44 0.72
N ASP A 199 -10.84 12.21 0.15
CA ASP A 199 -10.65 12.26 -1.29
C ASP A 199 -9.68 11.17 -1.75
N ILE A 200 -9.90 10.65 -2.96
CA ILE A 200 -9.03 9.62 -3.52
C ILE A 200 -8.09 10.21 -4.56
N ILE A 201 -6.85 9.72 -4.55
CA ILE A 201 -5.88 9.91 -5.63
C ILE A 201 -5.52 8.53 -6.17
N SER A 202 -5.76 8.30 -7.45
CA SER A 202 -5.49 7.01 -8.08
C SER A 202 -5.26 7.16 -9.59
N LYS A 203 -5.17 6.05 -10.29
CA LYS A 203 -4.89 5.98 -11.73
C LYS A 203 -6.09 5.40 -12.48
N LEU A 204 -6.45 6.02 -13.59
CA LEU A 204 -7.42 5.47 -14.53
C LEU A 204 -6.74 4.55 -15.56
N GLN A 205 -7.57 3.74 -16.23
CA GLN A 205 -7.09 2.97 -17.38
C GLN A 205 -6.61 3.92 -18.48
N LYS A 206 -5.60 3.47 -19.25
CA LYS A 206 -5.00 4.26 -20.32
C LYS A 206 -6.03 4.80 -21.32
N ASN A 207 -7.01 4.00 -21.67
CA ASN A 207 -8.04 4.35 -22.66
C ASN A 207 -9.37 4.74 -22.00
N SER A 208 -9.35 5.44 -20.86
CA SER A 208 -10.55 5.89 -20.17
C SER A 208 -11.33 6.87 -21.05
N ALA A 209 -12.62 6.63 -21.23
CA ALA A 209 -13.51 7.53 -21.99
C ALA A 209 -13.84 8.75 -21.13
N LEU A 210 -13.04 9.78 -21.25
CA LEU A 210 -13.19 11.07 -20.59
C LEU A 210 -13.80 12.07 -21.56
N SER A 211 -14.71 12.91 -21.05
CA SER A 211 -15.34 13.98 -21.82
C SER A 211 -15.23 15.28 -21.04
N PHE A 212 -15.07 16.40 -21.73
CA PHE A 212 -15.19 17.71 -21.12
C PHE A 212 -16.62 17.94 -20.61
N PRO A 213 -16.85 18.77 -19.60
CA PRO A 213 -18.19 19.27 -19.30
C PRO A 213 -18.76 20.00 -20.49
N ASN A 214 -20.08 19.88 -20.74
CA ASN A 214 -20.70 20.65 -21.78
C ASN A 214 -20.81 22.11 -21.35
N GLU A 215 -20.27 23.03 -22.16
CA GLU A 215 -20.28 24.48 -21.94
C GLU A 215 -21.36 25.17 -22.79
N GLU A 216 -22.07 24.44 -23.67
CA GLU A 216 -23.13 25.00 -24.51
C GLU A 216 -24.31 25.49 -23.64
N LYS A 217 -24.83 26.63 -23.99
CA LYS A 217 -26.06 27.17 -23.35
C LYS A 217 -27.24 26.23 -23.63
N TYR A 218 -27.99 25.93 -22.59
CA TYR A 218 -29.18 25.08 -22.70
C TYR A 218 -30.23 25.74 -23.64
N SER A 219 -30.62 25.01 -24.68
CA SER A 219 -31.57 25.49 -25.70
C SER A 219 -33.05 25.43 -25.29
N GLY A 220 -33.35 24.98 -24.07
CA GLY A 220 -34.73 24.88 -23.58
C GLY A 220 -35.49 23.64 -24.03
N ARG A 221 -34.94 22.77 -24.88
CA ARG A 221 -35.60 21.56 -25.36
C ARG A 221 -34.84 20.30 -24.91
N GLY A 222 -35.56 19.36 -24.28
CA GLY A 222 -35.01 18.06 -23.84
C GLY A 222 -34.18 18.19 -22.55
N ALA A 223 -33.43 17.12 -22.21
CA ALA A 223 -32.52 17.15 -21.06
C ALA A 223 -31.22 17.87 -21.41
N PRO A 224 -30.67 18.73 -20.51
CA PRO A 224 -29.39 19.39 -20.75
C PRO A 224 -28.28 18.40 -21.08
N LYS A 225 -27.49 18.65 -22.11
CA LYS A 225 -26.29 17.89 -22.38
C LYS A 225 -25.31 18.00 -21.21
N LYS A 226 -24.91 16.89 -20.63
CA LYS A 226 -23.92 16.86 -19.54
C LYS A 226 -22.49 16.77 -20.07
N TYR A 227 -22.29 16.02 -21.16
CA TYR A 227 -20.99 15.70 -21.73
C TYR A 227 -20.75 16.55 -22.98
N GLY A 228 -19.63 17.24 -23.02
CA GLY A 228 -19.11 17.93 -24.19
C GLY A 228 -18.27 16.99 -25.07
N GLU A 229 -17.18 17.50 -25.63
CA GLU A 229 -16.27 16.75 -26.47
C GLU A 229 -15.54 15.64 -25.70
N ASP A 230 -15.33 14.49 -26.37
CA ASP A 230 -14.52 13.42 -25.82
C ASP A 230 -13.02 13.78 -25.97
N ILE A 231 -12.18 13.29 -25.03
CA ILE A 231 -10.76 13.60 -25.04
C ILE A 231 -10.04 12.88 -26.18
N ASP A 232 -9.20 13.61 -26.92
CA ASP A 232 -8.19 13.03 -27.79
C ASP A 232 -6.83 13.04 -27.10
N TYR A 233 -6.35 11.86 -26.70
CA TYR A 233 -5.06 11.70 -26.03
C TYR A 233 -3.85 12.01 -26.92
N LYS A 234 -4.04 12.12 -28.24
CA LYS A 234 -2.97 12.51 -29.16
C LYS A 234 -2.84 14.02 -29.29
N ASN A 235 -3.97 14.72 -29.18
CA ASN A 235 -4.06 16.17 -29.39
C ASN A 235 -4.70 16.82 -28.15
N LEU A 236 -3.95 16.88 -27.06
CA LEU A 236 -4.44 17.51 -25.83
C LEU A 236 -4.44 19.05 -25.97
N PRO A 237 -5.51 19.75 -25.53
CA PRO A 237 -5.59 21.21 -25.65
C PRO A 237 -4.51 21.91 -24.83
N GLU A 238 -3.75 22.78 -25.45
CA GLU A 238 -2.64 23.53 -24.81
C GLU A 238 -3.09 24.39 -23.64
N LYS A 239 -4.33 24.88 -23.64
CA LYS A 239 -4.89 25.64 -22.52
C LYS A 239 -4.83 24.90 -21.18
N HIS A 240 -4.71 23.58 -21.19
CA HIS A 240 -4.61 22.72 -20.00
C HIS A 240 -3.19 22.28 -19.69
N LEU A 241 -2.21 22.66 -20.51
CA LEU A 241 -0.79 22.37 -20.26
C LEU A 241 -0.32 23.09 -19.00
N LYS A 242 0.31 22.36 -18.10
CA LYS A 242 0.84 22.83 -16.82
C LYS A 242 2.37 22.77 -16.76
N SER A 243 2.97 21.80 -17.46
CA SER A 243 4.41 21.62 -17.49
C SER A 243 4.81 20.94 -18.80
N ASP A 244 5.92 21.40 -19.38
CA ASP A 244 6.59 20.80 -20.52
C ASP A 244 8.08 20.82 -20.26
N VAL A 245 8.68 19.64 -20.05
CA VAL A 245 10.08 19.48 -19.70
C VAL A 245 10.68 18.39 -20.57
N THR A 246 11.80 18.71 -21.21
CA THR A 246 12.58 17.75 -21.99
C THR A 246 13.85 17.37 -21.24
N ASP A 247 14.02 16.09 -21.00
CA ASP A 247 15.27 15.56 -20.48
C ASP A 247 16.18 15.17 -21.66
N GLU A 248 17.21 15.95 -21.86
CA GLU A 248 18.17 15.76 -22.98
C GLU A 248 18.92 14.43 -22.89
N LYS A 249 19.16 13.92 -21.65
CA LYS A 249 19.91 12.67 -21.46
C LYS A 249 19.10 11.44 -21.84
N SER A 250 17.82 11.43 -21.50
CA SER A 250 16.92 10.30 -21.81
C SER A 250 16.17 10.50 -23.13
N HIS A 251 16.29 11.65 -23.78
CA HIS A 251 15.53 12.05 -24.96
C HIS A 251 14.01 11.94 -24.78
N ILE A 252 13.52 12.23 -23.56
CA ILE A 252 12.10 12.14 -23.23
C ILE A 252 11.56 13.53 -22.93
N GLN A 253 10.59 13.97 -23.74
CA GLN A 253 9.76 15.13 -23.42
C GLN A 253 8.59 14.67 -22.56
N THR A 254 8.39 15.32 -21.41
CA THR A 254 7.27 15.07 -20.50
C THR A 254 6.35 16.28 -20.46
N LYS A 255 5.13 16.10 -20.94
CA LYS A 255 4.07 17.12 -20.87
C LYS A 255 3.04 16.72 -19.84
N ILE A 256 2.64 17.65 -18.98
CA ILE A 256 1.65 17.43 -17.93
C ILE A 256 0.47 18.37 -18.17
N TYR A 257 -0.71 17.79 -18.28
CA TYR A 257 -1.96 18.51 -18.45
C TYR A 257 -2.84 18.29 -17.24
N GLN A 258 -3.60 19.33 -16.84
CA GLN A 258 -4.58 19.22 -15.77
C GLN A 258 -5.91 19.82 -16.21
N MET A 259 -7.00 19.08 -15.99
CA MET A 259 -8.34 19.51 -16.38
C MET A 259 -9.42 18.79 -15.58
N GLU A 260 -10.55 19.46 -15.36
CA GLU A 260 -11.75 18.82 -14.85
C GLU A 260 -12.47 18.07 -15.95
N MET A 261 -12.76 16.80 -15.73
CA MET A 261 -13.40 15.95 -16.72
C MET A 261 -14.55 15.12 -16.14
N LEU A 262 -15.43 14.72 -17.01
CA LEU A 262 -16.49 13.77 -16.76
C LEU A 262 -16.09 12.38 -17.28
N HIS A 263 -16.48 11.37 -16.56
CA HIS A 263 -16.37 9.99 -17.03
C HIS A 263 -17.75 9.32 -16.96
N ARG A 264 -18.19 8.66 -18.02
CA ARG A 264 -19.56 8.09 -18.11
C ARG A 264 -19.91 7.11 -16.98
N LYS A 265 -18.90 6.46 -16.37
CA LYS A 265 -19.11 5.50 -15.28
C LYS A 265 -19.07 6.14 -13.89
N PHE A 266 -18.55 7.34 -13.74
CA PHE A 266 -18.42 8.01 -12.43
C PHE A 266 -19.62 8.92 -12.16
N ALA A 267 -19.89 9.17 -10.87
CA ALA A 267 -20.98 10.02 -10.44
C ALA A 267 -20.66 11.50 -10.64
N ASP A 268 -19.45 11.89 -10.21
CA ASP A 268 -19.00 13.27 -10.11
C ASP A 268 -17.92 13.57 -11.17
N ARG A 269 -17.56 14.86 -11.30
CA ARG A 269 -16.39 15.31 -12.03
C ARG A 269 -15.13 14.80 -11.34
N LEU A 270 -14.08 14.65 -12.11
CA LEU A 270 -12.77 14.25 -11.66
C LEU A 270 -11.74 15.30 -12.08
N ASN A 271 -10.81 15.59 -11.21
CA ASN A 271 -9.61 16.35 -11.50
C ASN A 271 -8.60 15.40 -12.14
N ILE A 272 -8.41 15.52 -13.43
CA ILE A 272 -7.57 14.60 -14.23
C ILE A 272 -6.22 15.25 -14.49
N VAL A 273 -5.17 14.51 -14.24
CA VAL A 273 -3.80 14.85 -14.63
C VAL A 273 -3.30 13.82 -15.63
N ILE A 274 -3.00 14.28 -16.85
CA ILE A 274 -2.44 13.43 -17.92
C ILE A 274 -0.95 13.72 -18.01
N ILE A 275 -0.14 12.71 -17.76
CA ILE A 275 1.30 12.74 -17.94
C ILE A 275 1.59 12.07 -19.26
N GLN A 276 1.99 12.84 -20.27
CA GLN A 276 2.35 12.38 -21.61
C GLN A 276 3.88 12.37 -21.73
N LYS A 277 4.44 11.24 -22.13
CA LYS A 277 5.86 11.08 -22.42
C LYS A 277 6.05 10.81 -23.88
N ILE A 278 6.88 11.63 -24.51
CA ILE A 278 7.21 11.56 -25.95
C ILE A 278 8.71 11.32 -26.06
N ASP A 279 9.08 10.23 -26.70
CA ASP A 279 10.45 9.98 -27.09
C ASP A 279 10.78 10.88 -28.28
N THR A 280 11.70 11.80 -28.12
CA THR A 280 12.04 12.82 -29.14
C THR A 280 12.77 12.26 -30.34
N ILE A 281 13.36 11.06 -30.25
CA ILE A 281 14.05 10.39 -31.33
C ILE A 281 13.06 9.57 -32.17
N THR A 282 12.25 8.76 -31.49
CA THR A 282 11.34 7.81 -32.18
C THR A 282 9.93 8.36 -32.43
N GLY A 283 9.57 9.48 -31.82
CA GLY A 283 8.23 10.04 -31.84
C GLY A 283 7.20 9.19 -31.07
N LYS A 284 7.64 8.14 -30.38
CA LYS A 284 6.73 7.25 -29.64
C LYS A 284 6.15 7.94 -28.43
N MET A 285 4.82 7.98 -28.37
CA MET A 285 4.08 8.62 -27.30
C MET A 285 3.44 7.59 -26.35
N THR A 286 3.54 7.85 -25.06
CA THR A 286 2.83 7.10 -24.01
C THR A 286 2.21 8.08 -23.03
N HIS A 287 1.12 7.69 -22.37
CA HIS A 287 0.51 8.53 -21.34
C HIS A 287 0.00 7.73 -20.14
N VAL A 288 -0.15 8.43 -19.03
CA VAL A 288 -0.73 7.93 -17.78
C VAL A 288 -1.80 8.92 -17.32
N ASN A 289 -2.97 8.42 -16.93
CA ASN A 289 -4.08 9.22 -16.44
C ASN A 289 -4.18 9.07 -14.92
N LEU A 290 -3.77 10.07 -14.17
CA LEU A 290 -4.00 10.18 -12.74
C LEU A 290 -5.28 10.98 -12.50
N PHE A 291 -5.92 10.76 -11.36
CA PHE A 291 -7.09 11.56 -10.98
C PHE A 291 -7.16 11.77 -9.48
N SER A 292 -7.83 12.86 -9.11
CA SER A 292 -8.31 13.13 -7.77
C SER A 292 -9.81 13.45 -7.77
N THR A 293 -10.48 13.17 -6.66
CA THR A 293 -11.84 13.65 -6.42
C THR A 293 -11.87 15.06 -5.87
N ASP A 294 -10.76 15.58 -5.37
CA ASP A 294 -10.57 16.98 -5.04
C ASP A 294 -10.27 17.78 -6.33
N LEU A 295 -11.23 18.61 -6.74
CA LEU A 295 -11.11 19.42 -7.95
C LEU A 295 -10.12 20.58 -7.82
N THR A 296 -9.74 20.94 -6.59
CA THR A 296 -8.87 22.09 -6.29
C THR A 296 -7.41 21.72 -6.16
N LEU A 297 -7.09 20.40 -6.03
CA LEU A 297 -5.74 19.94 -5.84
C LEU A 297 -4.87 20.15 -7.09
N GLY A 298 -3.73 20.80 -6.95
CA GLY A 298 -2.79 21.07 -8.04
C GLY A 298 -2.18 19.79 -8.62
N TYR A 299 -1.81 19.84 -9.90
CA TYR A 299 -1.24 18.70 -10.64
C TYR A 299 0.05 18.17 -10.00
N ASP A 300 0.88 19.07 -9.50
CA ASP A 300 2.14 18.78 -8.82
C ASP A 300 1.93 17.87 -7.61
N LYS A 301 0.92 18.20 -6.78
CA LYS A 301 0.54 17.40 -5.62
C LYS A 301 -0.10 16.08 -6.01
N ILE A 302 -0.94 16.04 -7.05
CA ILE A 302 -1.53 14.78 -7.52
C ILE A 302 -0.44 13.81 -7.97
N VAL A 303 0.53 14.29 -8.74
CA VAL A 303 1.66 13.48 -9.23
C VAL A 303 2.55 13.04 -8.07
N ASP A 304 2.91 13.96 -7.18
CA ASP A 304 3.76 13.66 -6.03
C ASP A 304 3.09 12.66 -5.08
N TYR A 305 1.86 12.91 -4.65
CA TYR A 305 1.13 12.05 -3.72
C TYR A 305 0.89 10.66 -4.29
N TYR A 306 0.55 10.56 -5.59
CA TYR A 306 0.42 9.26 -6.23
C TYR A 306 1.75 8.50 -6.27
N SER A 307 2.86 9.19 -6.53
CA SER A 307 4.20 8.59 -6.54
C SER A 307 4.58 8.02 -5.17
N LEU A 308 4.17 8.68 -4.09
CA LEU A 308 4.45 8.26 -2.72
C LEU A 308 3.77 6.94 -2.33
N ARG A 309 2.72 6.50 -3.05
CA ARG A 309 2.14 5.17 -2.87
C ARG A 309 3.21 4.07 -2.95
N PHE A 310 4.20 4.23 -3.82
CA PHE A 310 5.29 3.28 -3.99
C PHE A 310 6.09 3.03 -2.70
N GLN A 311 6.03 3.94 -1.73
CA GLN A 311 6.67 3.75 -0.42
C GLN A 311 6.08 2.56 0.36
N ILE A 312 4.83 2.15 0.08
CA ILE A 312 4.23 0.95 0.68
C ILE A 312 4.91 -0.32 0.17
N GLU A 313 5.34 -0.34 -1.09
CA GLU A 313 6.08 -1.47 -1.66
C GLU A 313 7.44 -1.65 -0.96
N PHE A 314 8.07 -0.56 -0.51
CA PHE A 314 9.28 -0.64 0.32
C PHE A 314 8.99 -1.23 1.72
N VAL A 315 7.83 -0.92 2.32
CA VAL A 315 7.41 -1.56 3.57
C VAL A 315 7.28 -3.07 3.37
N PHE A 316 6.67 -3.52 2.26
CA PHE A 316 6.56 -4.95 1.96
C PHE A 316 7.91 -5.61 1.69
N ARG A 317 8.75 -4.98 0.88
CA ARG A 317 10.10 -5.46 0.61
C ARG A 317 10.89 -5.65 1.90
N ASP A 318 10.91 -4.63 2.75
CA ASP A 318 11.68 -4.64 3.99
C ASP A 318 11.10 -5.64 5.00
N SER A 319 9.76 -5.76 5.08
CA SER A 319 9.07 -6.76 5.92
C SER A 319 9.42 -8.20 5.50
N LYS A 320 9.46 -8.46 4.18
CA LYS A 320 9.79 -9.78 3.63
C LYS A 320 11.28 -10.08 3.78
N GLN A 321 12.12 -9.17 3.33
CA GLN A 321 13.56 -9.39 3.20
C GLN A 321 14.29 -9.36 4.55
N TYR A 322 13.85 -8.50 5.47
CA TYR A 322 14.59 -8.27 6.72
C TYR A 322 13.87 -8.74 7.97
N TRP A 323 12.53 -8.82 7.94
CA TRP A 323 11.74 -9.06 9.14
C TRP A 323 10.87 -10.31 9.08
N GLY A 324 11.14 -11.19 8.11
CA GLY A 324 10.60 -12.55 8.05
C GLY A 324 9.11 -12.66 7.76
N MET A 325 8.51 -11.68 7.06
CA MET A 325 7.08 -11.73 6.72
C MET A 325 6.70 -13.01 5.93
N GLU A 326 7.64 -13.61 5.21
CA GLU A 326 7.44 -14.86 4.46
C GLU A 326 7.91 -16.11 5.22
N ASP A 327 8.61 -15.96 6.36
CA ASP A 327 9.30 -17.05 7.04
C ASP A 327 8.41 -17.88 7.95
N PHE A 328 7.25 -17.41 8.36
CA PHE A 328 6.40 -18.12 9.31
C PHE A 328 5.85 -19.44 8.75
N MET A 329 5.71 -20.42 9.66
CA MET A 329 5.16 -21.73 9.36
C MET A 329 3.80 -21.98 10.05
N ASN A 330 3.22 -20.95 10.64
CA ASN A 330 1.95 -21.01 11.34
C ASN A 330 0.80 -21.25 10.37
N ILE A 331 -0.17 -22.02 10.84
CA ILE A 331 -1.37 -22.39 10.07
C ILE A 331 -2.65 -21.74 10.63
N LYS A 332 -2.64 -21.29 11.90
CA LYS A 332 -3.81 -20.71 12.57
C LYS A 332 -3.93 -19.21 12.27
N LYS A 333 -5.18 -18.69 12.32
CA LYS A 333 -5.51 -17.28 12.04
C LYS A 333 -4.68 -16.30 12.87
N THR A 334 -4.73 -16.43 14.21
CA THR A 334 -4.11 -15.45 15.12
C THR A 334 -2.59 -15.37 14.97
N PRO A 335 -1.83 -16.47 14.96
CA PRO A 335 -0.39 -16.40 14.69
C PRO A 335 -0.02 -15.83 13.34
N ILE A 336 -0.77 -16.12 12.27
CA ILE A 336 -0.53 -15.56 10.93
C ILE A 336 -0.73 -14.03 10.98
N TYR A 337 -1.82 -13.59 11.59
CA TYR A 337 -2.12 -12.17 11.76
C TYR A 337 -1.03 -11.46 12.57
N ASN A 338 -0.64 -12.02 13.71
CA ASN A 338 0.39 -11.44 14.57
C ASN A 338 1.75 -11.39 13.87
N TRP A 339 2.13 -12.47 13.14
CA TRP A 339 3.39 -12.51 12.43
C TRP A 339 3.49 -11.41 11.36
N THR A 340 2.46 -11.30 10.53
CA THR A 340 2.43 -10.33 9.43
C THR A 340 2.49 -8.90 9.95
N ASN A 341 1.75 -8.61 11.02
CA ASN A 341 1.76 -7.27 11.62
C ASN A 341 3.07 -6.97 12.36
N LEU A 342 3.64 -7.94 13.09
CA LEU A 342 4.94 -7.78 13.74
C LEU A 342 6.03 -7.48 12.72
N SER A 343 6.06 -8.18 11.59
CA SER A 343 7.04 -7.95 10.53
C SER A 343 6.98 -6.51 9.99
N SER A 344 5.78 -5.98 9.79
CA SER A 344 5.61 -4.58 9.35
C SER A 344 5.86 -3.57 10.48
N PHE A 345 5.50 -3.90 11.73
CA PHE A 345 5.87 -3.10 12.89
C PHE A 345 7.39 -2.94 13.02
N MET A 346 8.16 -4.00 12.75
CA MET A 346 9.63 -3.94 12.78
C MET A 346 10.21 -2.99 11.74
N VAL A 347 9.53 -2.75 10.62
CA VAL A 347 9.93 -1.70 9.67
C VAL A 347 9.76 -0.33 10.30
N ASN A 348 8.60 -0.06 10.92
CA ASN A 348 8.35 1.19 11.65
C ASN A 348 9.38 1.38 12.78
N PHE A 349 9.64 0.32 13.53
CA PHE A 349 10.60 0.32 14.64
C PHE A 349 12.02 0.65 14.16
N ALA A 350 12.47 0.05 13.06
CA ALA A 350 13.75 0.37 12.44
C ALA A 350 13.84 1.83 11.99
N HIS A 351 12.74 2.39 11.45
CA HIS A 351 12.68 3.82 11.14
C HIS A 351 12.80 4.70 12.37
N GLY A 352 12.17 4.32 13.49
CA GLY A 352 12.29 5.04 14.77
C GLY A 352 13.72 5.00 15.32
N LEU A 353 14.37 3.84 15.33
CA LEU A 353 15.76 3.70 15.77
C LEU A 353 16.73 4.58 14.97
N ARG A 354 16.53 4.67 13.65
CA ARG A 354 17.36 5.50 12.77
C ARG A 354 17.17 7.00 12.96
N GLN A 355 16.22 7.45 13.75
CA GLN A 355 16.09 8.85 14.17
C GLN A 355 16.98 9.16 15.38
N ASN A 356 17.47 8.15 16.11
CA ASN A 356 18.43 8.32 17.17
C ASN A 356 19.80 8.70 16.60
N HIS A 357 20.50 9.66 17.20
CA HIS A 357 21.82 10.13 16.76
C HIS A 357 22.82 9.00 16.53
N ALA A 358 22.86 8.01 17.42
CA ALA A 358 23.78 6.88 17.32
C ALA A 358 23.53 5.95 16.11
N MET A 359 22.34 5.99 15.53
CA MET A 359 21.93 5.09 14.43
C MET A 359 21.51 5.86 13.16
N LYS A 360 21.70 7.18 13.17
CA LYS A 360 21.36 8.05 12.04
C LYS A 360 22.22 7.66 10.82
N GLY A 361 21.57 7.56 9.67
CA GLY A 361 22.27 7.19 8.43
C GLY A 361 22.43 5.70 8.17
N MET A 362 22.33 4.83 9.17
CA MET A 362 22.44 3.39 8.98
C MET A 362 21.35 2.86 8.04
N SER A 363 21.70 1.91 7.18
CA SER A 363 20.71 1.07 6.47
C SER A 363 20.05 0.07 7.45
N ILE A 364 18.99 -0.63 7.02
CA ILE A 364 18.39 -1.72 7.84
C ILE A 364 19.40 -2.86 8.03
N LEU A 365 20.23 -3.13 7.04
CA LEU A 365 21.28 -4.16 7.15
C LEU A 365 22.34 -3.76 8.17
N ASP A 366 22.79 -2.52 8.15
CA ASP A 366 23.76 -2.01 9.12
C ASP A 366 23.21 -2.05 10.54
N LEU A 367 21.92 -1.66 10.71
CA LEU A 367 21.23 -1.76 12.00
C LEU A 367 21.18 -3.20 12.52
N LYS A 368 20.85 -4.16 11.64
CA LYS A 368 20.85 -5.58 12.01
C LYS A 368 22.26 -6.08 12.34
N ALA A 369 23.25 -5.70 11.55
CA ALA A 369 24.64 -6.05 11.79
C ALA A 369 25.14 -5.47 13.13
N HIS A 370 24.82 -4.21 13.41
CA HIS A 370 25.11 -3.56 14.70
C HIS A 370 24.50 -4.31 15.87
N CYS A 371 23.19 -4.61 15.83
CA CYS A 371 22.52 -5.35 16.90
C CYS A 371 23.09 -6.77 17.08
N HIS A 372 23.48 -7.44 15.97
CA HIS A 372 24.14 -8.74 16.03
C HIS A 372 25.53 -8.65 16.67
N GLY A 373 26.36 -7.70 16.21
CA GLY A 373 27.68 -7.48 16.76
C GLY A 373 27.63 -7.17 18.27
N LEU A 374 26.74 -6.27 18.66
CA LEU A 374 26.51 -5.94 20.07
C LEU A 374 26.17 -7.16 20.91
N LYS A 375 25.28 -8.05 20.41
CA LYS A 375 24.93 -9.27 21.14
C LYS A 375 26.13 -10.23 21.25
N TYR A 376 26.83 -10.49 20.14
CA TYR A 376 27.98 -11.40 20.18
C TYR A 376 29.07 -10.91 21.13
N VAL A 377 29.37 -9.61 21.10
CA VAL A 377 30.38 -9.04 22.00
C VAL A 377 29.94 -9.18 23.47
N LYS A 378 28.66 -8.88 23.78
CA LYS A 378 28.12 -9.07 25.13
C LYS A 378 28.23 -10.53 25.60
N GLU A 379 27.99 -11.50 24.73
CA GLU A 379 28.16 -12.94 25.09
C GLU A 379 29.63 -13.30 25.33
N VAL A 380 30.56 -12.77 24.52
CA VAL A 380 32.00 -12.99 24.74
C VAL A 380 32.43 -12.41 26.10
N PHE A 381 32.00 -11.19 26.43
CA PHE A 381 32.35 -10.59 27.74
C PHE A 381 31.81 -11.38 28.96
N LYS A 382 30.68 -12.06 28.81
CA LYS A 382 30.16 -12.93 29.91
C LYS A 382 31.04 -14.15 30.20
N LEU A 383 31.88 -14.56 29.24
CA LEU A 383 32.79 -15.71 29.37
C LEU A 383 34.17 -15.32 29.91
N LEU A 384 34.45 -14.04 30.04
CA LEU A 384 35.71 -13.56 30.59
C LEU A 384 35.67 -13.55 32.13
N PRO A 385 36.77 -13.94 32.81
CA PRO A 385 36.81 -14.04 34.27
C PRO A 385 36.67 -12.68 34.97
N ASP A 386 37.18 -11.62 34.36
CA ASP A 386 37.06 -10.24 34.88
C ASP A 386 35.97 -9.50 34.11
N LEU A 387 35.01 -8.94 34.87
CA LEU A 387 33.93 -8.14 34.28
C LEU A 387 34.51 -6.85 33.69
N ALA A 388 34.47 -6.70 32.41
CA ALA A 388 34.77 -5.44 31.75
C ALA A 388 33.74 -4.39 32.17
N SER A 389 34.20 -3.14 32.37
CA SER A 389 33.28 -2.02 32.66
C SER A 389 32.26 -1.84 31.54
N ASP A 390 31.08 -1.35 31.88
CA ASP A 390 30.02 -1.08 30.89
C ASP A 390 30.51 -0.16 29.74
N TYR A 391 31.35 0.82 30.08
CA TYR A 391 32.00 1.70 29.10
C TYR A 391 32.88 0.94 28.11
N LEU A 392 33.70 0.00 28.57
CA LEU A 392 34.54 -0.82 27.70
C LEU A 392 33.71 -1.72 26.81
N ILE A 393 32.63 -2.31 27.35
CA ILE A 393 31.68 -3.13 26.60
C ILE A 393 31.04 -2.31 25.47
N GLU A 394 30.57 -1.10 25.76
CA GLU A 394 29.97 -0.21 24.78
C GLU A 394 30.97 0.22 23.70
N MET A 395 32.16 0.64 24.09
CA MET A 395 33.22 1.08 23.16
C MET A 395 33.63 -0.04 22.19
N VAL A 396 33.93 -1.23 22.70
CA VAL A 396 34.32 -2.40 21.89
C VAL A 396 33.17 -2.87 21.03
N SER A 397 31.95 -2.89 21.59
CA SER A 397 30.74 -3.26 20.85
C SER A 397 30.46 -2.34 19.67
N ALA A 398 30.55 -1.03 19.87
CA ALA A 398 30.34 -0.05 18.80
C ALA A 398 31.37 -0.20 17.70
N LYS A 399 32.63 -0.41 18.04
CA LYS A 399 33.71 -0.62 17.05
C LYS A 399 33.52 -1.89 16.24
N ILE A 400 33.19 -3.01 16.87
CA ILE A 400 33.02 -4.31 16.20
C ILE A 400 31.71 -4.31 15.38
N ALA A 401 30.64 -3.73 15.91
CA ALA A 401 29.35 -3.68 15.22
C ALA A 401 29.38 -2.87 13.93
N ASN A 402 30.31 -1.92 13.83
CA ASN A 402 30.49 -1.09 12.63
C ASN A 402 31.46 -1.73 11.59
N LEU A 403 32.08 -2.86 11.89
CA LEU A 403 32.94 -3.55 10.93
C LEU A 403 32.11 -4.05 9.72
N GLY A 404 32.48 -3.58 8.53
CA GLY A 404 31.79 -3.92 7.28
C GLY A 404 30.45 -3.23 7.08
N ALA A 405 30.10 -2.23 7.91
CA ALA A 405 28.92 -1.41 7.69
C ALA A 405 29.04 -0.57 6.42
N ILE A 406 27.99 -0.57 5.59
CA ILE A 406 27.94 0.22 4.36
C ILE A 406 27.78 1.71 4.71
N HIS A 407 27.00 2.02 5.73
CA HIS A 407 26.78 3.35 6.25
C HIS A 407 27.09 3.35 7.76
N PRO A 408 28.37 3.48 8.14
CA PRO A 408 28.72 3.57 9.55
C PRO A 408 28.08 4.80 10.18
N SER A 409 27.67 4.69 11.45
CA SER A 409 27.21 5.86 12.20
C SER A 409 28.33 6.90 12.25
N GLU A 410 27.97 8.19 12.08
CA GLU A 410 28.93 9.27 12.30
C GLU A 410 29.57 9.07 13.67
N LYS A 411 30.91 9.07 13.71
CA LYS A 411 31.68 8.91 14.94
C LYS A 411 31.19 9.95 15.95
N VAL A 412 30.63 9.50 17.04
CA VAL A 412 30.60 10.31 18.25
C VAL A 412 32.09 10.45 18.66
N ALA A 413 32.63 11.65 18.39
CA ALA A 413 33.96 12.01 18.82
C ALA A 413 34.06 12.07 20.34
#